data_4337654118b16accff349414aa530770
#
_entry.id   4337654118b16accff349414aa530770
#
_cell.length_a   1.000
_cell.length_b   1.000
_cell.length_c   1.000
_cell.angle_alpha   90.00
_cell.angle_beta   90.00
_cell.angle_gamma   90.00
#
_symmetry.space_group_name_H-M   'P 1'
#
loop_
_entity.id
_entity.type
_entity.pdbx_description
1 polymer ?
#
loop_
_entity_poly.entity_id
_entity_poly.type
_entity_poly.pdbx_seq_one_letter_code
_entity_poly.pdbx_strand_id
1 'polypeptide(L)'
;MIFSRVVLSSLLVASLLFSFSASQGAEQASGGFVDAPGKELLMSKCFQCHGEKMWKDLKQDRRKWEGVLYRMVGRGALWTEEEINTMAVYLATGFGPQSEKAAASK
;
A
#
# COMPACT_ATOMS: atom_id res chain seq x y z
N MET A 1 60.90 23.37 0.98
CA MET A 1 59.66 24.11 1.21
C MET A 1 58.61 23.94 0.11
N ILE A 2 58.72 22.90 -0.71
CA ILE A 2 57.75 22.66 -1.81
C ILE A 2 56.78 21.53 -1.46
N PHE A 3 57.04 20.76 -0.43
CA PHE A 3 56.23 19.62 -0.03
C PHE A 3 54.99 19.93 0.81
N SER A 4 54.83 21.19 1.24
CA SER A 4 53.78 21.57 2.16
C SER A 4 52.49 22.02 1.48
N ARG A 5 52.49 22.17 0.15
CA ARG A 5 51.32 22.67 -0.57
C ARG A 5 50.47 21.61 -1.31
N VAL A 6 50.97 20.38 -1.38
CA VAL A 6 50.29 19.33 -2.13
C VAL A 6 49.33 18.50 -1.27
N VAL A 7 49.50 18.56 0.05
CA VAL A 7 48.69 17.73 0.96
C VAL A 7 47.32 18.35 1.29
N LEU A 8 47.13 19.67 1.04
CA LEU A 8 45.88 20.32 1.39
C LEU A 8 44.80 20.25 0.31
N SER A 9 45.14 19.81 -0.89
CA SER A 9 44.15 19.72 -1.99
C SER A 9 43.43 18.39 -2.11
N SER A 10 43.84 17.39 -1.37
CA SER A 10 43.25 16.05 -1.47
C SER A 10 42.10 15.78 -0.49
N LEU A 11 41.83 16.69 0.41
CA LEU A 11 40.80 16.47 1.45
C LEU A 11 39.42 17.12 1.12
N LEU A 12 39.29 17.80 0.00
CA LEU A 12 38.06 18.52 -0.35
C LEU A 12 37.16 17.81 -1.36
N VAL A 13 37.54 16.65 -1.86
CA VAL A 13 36.76 15.91 -2.87
C VAL A 13 35.92 14.80 -2.28
N ALA A 14 36.13 14.44 -1.01
CA ALA A 14 35.46 13.29 -0.39
C ALA A 14 34.09 13.60 0.24
N SER A 15 33.61 14.84 0.20
CA SER A 15 32.40 15.23 0.94
C SER A 15 31.14 15.42 0.09
N LEU A 16 31.17 15.07 -1.19
CA LEU A 16 30.07 15.38 -2.11
C LEU A 16 29.27 14.18 -2.62
N LEU A 17 29.45 13.01 -2.04
CA LEU A 17 28.79 11.78 -2.57
C LEU A 17 27.84 11.08 -1.60
N PHE A 18 27.31 11.76 -0.58
CA PHE A 18 26.33 11.13 0.30
C PHE A 18 25.08 11.98 0.47
N SER A 19 24.48 12.34 -0.65
CA SER A 19 23.08 12.82 -0.64
C SER A 19 22.28 11.94 -1.60
N PHE A 20 22.32 10.64 -1.37
CA PHE A 20 21.32 9.76 -1.92
C PHE A 20 20.14 9.81 -0.97
N SER A 21 19.33 10.84 -1.15
CA SER A 21 18.00 10.86 -0.55
C SER A 21 17.22 9.74 -1.18
N ALA A 22 17.16 8.63 -0.48
CA ALA A 22 16.21 7.59 -0.77
C ALA A 22 14.81 8.08 -0.39
N SER A 23 14.26 8.96 -1.19
CA SER A 23 12.83 9.15 -1.23
C SER A 23 12.23 8.00 -2.02
N GLN A 24 12.33 6.81 -1.47
CA GLN A 24 11.54 5.67 -1.91
C GLN A 24 10.23 5.76 -1.15
N GLY A 25 9.53 6.81 -1.49
CA GLY A 25 8.23 7.13 -1.11
C GLY A 25 7.27 6.06 -1.55
N ALA A 26 6.34 5.93 -1.15
CA ALA A 26 4.92 6.22 -1.25
C ALA A 26 4.35 6.07 -2.67
N GLU A 27 5.16 5.75 -3.68
CA GLU A 27 4.74 5.72 -5.08
C GLU A 27 4.04 4.43 -5.52
N GLN A 28 3.78 3.53 -4.63
CA GLN A 28 3.13 2.28 -5.01
C GLN A 28 1.81 2.06 -4.31
N ALA A 29 1.04 3.09 -4.20
CA ALA A 29 -0.40 2.94 -4.12
C ALA A 29 -0.91 2.66 -5.54
N SER A 30 -0.36 1.63 -6.15
CA SER A 30 -0.78 1.13 -7.43
C SER A 30 -2.24 0.70 -7.34
N GLY A 31 -3.08 1.30 -8.14
CA GLY A 31 -4.43 0.83 -8.34
C GLY A 31 -5.48 1.26 -7.32
N GLY A 32 -5.26 2.35 -6.57
CA GLY A 32 -6.27 2.87 -5.65
C GLY A 32 -6.33 2.17 -4.29
N PHE A 33 -5.37 1.32 -3.99
CA PHE A 33 -5.24 0.70 -2.67
C PHE A 33 -4.62 1.67 -1.68
N VAL A 34 -5.42 2.16 -0.75
CA VAL A 34 -4.94 3.07 0.29
C VAL A 34 -3.94 2.39 1.21
N ASP A 35 -3.00 3.15 1.72
CA ASP A 35 -2.03 2.66 2.68
C ASP A 35 -2.64 2.72 4.09
N ALA A 36 -3.15 1.58 4.53
CA ALA A 36 -3.87 1.43 5.79
C ALA A 36 -3.68 0.01 6.34
N PRO A 37 -3.93 -0.22 7.64
CA PRO A 37 -3.87 -1.56 8.23
C PRO A 37 -4.76 -2.55 7.47
N GLY A 38 -4.23 -3.73 7.19
CA GLY A 38 -4.92 -4.78 6.45
C GLY A 38 -4.63 -4.83 4.95
N LYS A 39 -3.93 -3.83 4.40
CA LYS A 39 -3.55 -3.79 2.98
C LYS A 39 -2.78 -5.02 2.54
N GLU A 40 -1.72 -5.37 3.25
CA GLU A 40 -0.87 -6.51 2.92
C GLU A 40 -1.62 -7.83 3.02
N LEU A 41 -2.45 -7.97 4.05
CA LEU A 41 -3.31 -9.14 4.21
C LEU A 41 -4.27 -9.26 3.02
N LEU A 42 -4.95 -8.19 2.66
CA LEU A 42 -5.84 -8.15 1.52
C LEU A 42 -5.12 -8.52 0.22
N MET A 43 -3.97 -7.92 -0.03
CA MET A 43 -3.18 -8.17 -1.24
C MET A 43 -2.75 -9.65 -1.33
N SER A 44 -2.33 -10.24 -0.21
CA SER A 44 -1.92 -11.65 -0.20
C SER A 44 -3.08 -12.63 -0.34
N LYS A 45 -4.26 -12.29 0.14
CA LYS A 45 -5.42 -13.20 0.17
C LYS A 45 -6.36 -13.06 -1.02
N CYS A 46 -6.66 -11.84 -1.43
CA CYS A 46 -7.64 -11.59 -2.49
C CYS A 46 -7.15 -11.93 -3.89
N PHE A 47 -5.85 -11.83 -4.14
CA PHE A 47 -5.28 -12.07 -5.47
C PHE A 47 -4.94 -13.53 -5.75
N GLN A 48 -5.24 -14.45 -4.85
CA GLN A 48 -4.98 -15.88 -5.05
C GLN A 48 -5.88 -16.52 -6.11
N CYS A 49 -7.08 -16.02 -6.31
CA CYS A 49 -8.08 -16.62 -7.19
C CYS A 49 -8.39 -15.76 -8.42
N HIS A 50 -8.46 -14.45 -8.27
CA HIS A 50 -8.78 -13.52 -9.36
C HIS A 50 -8.26 -12.12 -9.03
N GLY A 51 -8.17 -11.24 -10.04
CA GLY A 51 -7.70 -9.86 -9.87
C GLY A 51 -8.78 -8.92 -9.32
N GLU A 52 -8.35 -7.70 -9.01
CA GLU A 52 -9.20 -6.66 -8.41
C GLU A 52 -10.32 -6.14 -9.33
N LYS A 53 -10.24 -6.37 -10.62
CA LYS A 53 -11.25 -5.89 -11.60
C LYS A 53 -12.67 -6.31 -11.30
N MET A 54 -12.84 -7.44 -10.60
CA MET A 54 -14.15 -7.96 -10.25
C MET A 54 -14.83 -7.20 -9.10
N TRP A 55 -14.09 -6.45 -8.31
CA TRP A 55 -14.62 -5.89 -7.07
C TRP A 55 -14.16 -4.46 -6.75
N LYS A 56 -13.09 -3.96 -7.35
CA LYS A 56 -12.52 -2.65 -7.01
C LYS A 56 -13.48 -1.47 -7.23
N ASP A 57 -14.41 -1.61 -8.13
CA ASP A 57 -15.41 -0.58 -8.44
C ASP A 57 -16.65 -0.67 -7.54
N LEU A 58 -16.73 -1.70 -6.71
CA LEU A 58 -17.78 -1.82 -5.71
C LEU A 58 -17.49 -0.87 -4.55
N LYS A 59 -18.44 0.03 -4.27
CA LYS A 59 -18.36 0.94 -3.12
C LYS A 59 -19.37 0.47 -2.08
N GLN A 60 -18.88 -0.22 -1.06
CA GLN A 60 -19.73 -0.87 -0.08
C GLN A 60 -19.29 -0.55 1.34
N ASP A 61 -20.26 -0.55 2.26
CA ASP A 61 -19.97 -0.47 3.69
C ASP A 61 -19.30 -1.76 4.21
N ARG A 62 -18.77 -1.69 5.44
CA ARG A 62 -18.07 -2.82 6.06
C ARG A 62 -18.90 -4.09 6.07
N ARG A 63 -20.17 -4.01 6.41
CA ARG A 63 -21.06 -5.17 6.52
C ARG A 63 -21.28 -5.86 5.18
N LYS A 64 -21.42 -5.10 4.12
CA LYS A 64 -21.53 -5.65 2.76
C LYS A 64 -20.24 -6.27 2.30
N TRP A 65 -19.09 -5.64 2.60
CA TRP A 65 -17.79 -6.23 2.32
C TRP A 65 -17.57 -7.55 3.07
N GLU A 66 -17.94 -7.59 4.34
CA GLU A 66 -17.90 -8.82 5.13
C GLU A 66 -18.71 -9.93 4.45
N GLY A 67 -19.91 -9.64 3.97
CA GLY A 67 -20.72 -10.58 3.20
C GLY A 67 -20.07 -11.06 1.91
N VAL A 68 -19.34 -10.20 1.20
CA VAL A 68 -18.53 -10.58 0.04
C VAL A 68 -17.46 -11.59 0.44
N LEU A 69 -16.72 -11.31 1.52
CA LEU A 69 -15.65 -12.18 2.00
C LEU A 69 -16.17 -13.55 2.43
N TYR A 70 -17.28 -13.62 3.15
CA TYR A 70 -17.90 -14.90 3.51
C TYR A 70 -18.38 -15.69 2.29
N ARG A 71 -18.83 -15.03 1.24
CA ARG A 71 -19.13 -15.74 -0.03
C ARG A 71 -17.90 -16.37 -0.66
N MET A 72 -16.73 -15.74 -0.52
CA MET A 72 -15.47 -16.33 -1.00
C MET A 72 -15.07 -17.54 -0.15
N VAL A 73 -15.25 -17.49 1.15
CA VAL A 73 -15.08 -18.66 2.04
C VAL A 73 -16.01 -19.79 1.62
N GLY A 74 -17.26 -19.52 1.31
CA GLY A 74 -18.20 -20.50 0.79
C GLY A 74 -17.78 -21.10 -0.55
N ARG A 75 -16.88 -20.47 -1.28
CA ARG A 75 -16.30 -20.95 -2.55
C ARG A 75 -14.91 -21.58 -2.40
N GLY A 76 -14.43 -21.73 -1.18
CA GLY A 76 -13.18 -22.44 -0.88
C GLY A 76 -12.04 -21.58 -0.34
N ALA A 77 -12.22 -20.29 -0.12
CA ALA A 77 -11.22 -19.47 0.53
C ALA A 77 -11.02 -19.90 1.99
N LEU A 78 -9.77 -20.11 2.38
CA LEU A 78 -9.41 -20.57 3.73
C LEU A 78 -8.94 -19.37 4.56
N TRP A 79 -9.88 -18.55 5.03
CA TRP A 79 -9.62 -17.37 5.84
C TRP A 79 -10.20 -17.52 7.23
N THR A 80 -9.50 -17.02 8.23
CA THR A 80 -10.00 -16.94 9.59
C THR A 80 -10.99 -15.79 9.75
N GLU A 81 -11.80 -15.81 10.79
CA GLU A 81 -12.71 -14.69 11.09
C GLU A 81 -11.95 -13.38 11.36
N GLU A 82 -10.79 -13.47 11.99
CA GLU A 82 -9.92 -12.31 12.21
C GLU A 82 -9.42 -11.72 10.90
N GLU A 83 -8.98 -12.57 9.97
CA GLU A 83 -8.58 -12.13 8.62
C GLU A 83 -9.74 -11.50 7.87
N ILE A 84 -10.93 -12.09 7.92
CA ILE A 84 -12.15 -11.55 7.32
C ILE A 84 -12.48 -10.17 7.89
N ASN A 85 -12.45 -10.04 9.20
CA ASN A 85 -12.70 -8.76 9.86
C ASN A 85 -11.69 -7.69 9.44
N THR A 86 -10.41 -8.03 9.46
CA THR A 86 -9.33 -7.11 9.06
C THR A 86 -9.48 -6.66 7.60
N MET A 87 -9.77 -7.59 6.69
CA MET A 87 -10.00 -7.28 5.28
C MET A 87 -11.27 -6.44 5.07
N ALA A 88 -12.36 -6.73 5.80
CA ALA A 88 -13.61 -5.98 5.71
C ALA A 88 -13.44 -4.53 6.15
N VAL A 89 -12.70 -4.30 7.24
CA VAL A 89 -12.37 -2.94 7.70
C VAL A 89 -11.52 -2.21 6.68
N TYR A 90 -10.50 -2.85 6.13
CA TYR A 90 -9.67 -2.26 5.09
C TYR A 90 -10.48 -1.89 3.85
N LEU A 91 -11.31 -2.81 3.36
CA LEU A 91 -12.17 -2.58 2.19
C LEU A 91 -13.16 -1.45 2.42
N ALA A 92 -13.75 -1.35 3.61
CA ALA A 92 -14.63 -0.24 3.95
C ALA A 92 -13.89 1.10 3.98
N THR A 93 -12.62 1.11 4.37
CA THR A 93 -11.79 2.31 4.39
C THR A 93 -11.43 2.78 2.97
N GLY A 94 -10.95 1.89 2.12
CA GLY A 94 -10.50 2.22 0.77
C GLY A 94 -11.58 2.18 -0.31
N PHE A 95 -12.58 1.33 -0.13
CA PHE A 95 -13.65 1.07 -1.10
C PHE A 95 -15.05 1.19 -0.48
N GLY A 96 -15.18 2.04 0.51
CA GLY A 96 -16.47 2.38 1.11
C GLY A 96 -17.18 3.51 0.35
N PRO A 97 -18.46 3.76 0.62
CA PRO A 97 -19.22 4.85 0.01
C PRO A 97 -18.61 6.23 0.23
N GLN A 98 -17.89 6.41 1.33
CA GLN A 98 -17.26 7.68 1.69
C GLN A 98 -15.96 7.93 0.91
N SER A 99 -15.29 6.89 0.43
CA SER A 99 -14.07 7.03 -0.38
C SER A 99 -14.37 7.67 -1.74
N GLU A 100 -15.51 7.36 -2.32
CA GLU A 100 -16.00 7.99 -3.55
C GLU A 100 -16.29 9.47 -3.34
N LYS A 101 -16.93 9.81 -2.24
CA LYS A 101 -17.26 11.20 -1.89
C LYS A 101 -15.99 12.03 -1.66
N ALA A 102 -14.98 11.47 -1.02
CA ALA A 102 -13.68 12.12 -0.81
C ALA A 102 -12.93 12.33 -2.13
N ALA A 103 -12.98 11.39 -3.06
CA ALA A 103 -12.40 11.53 -4.39
C ALA A 103 -13.12 12.59 -5.25
N ALA A 104 -14.43 12.70 -5.13
CA ALA A 104 -15.24 13.70 -5.85
C ALA A 104 -15.07 15.12 -5.33
N SER A 105 -14.61 15.31 -4.09
CA SER A 105 -14.40 16.63 -3.47
C SER A 105 -13.03 17.24 -3.76
N LYS A 106 -12.19 16.57 -4.49
CA LYS A 106 -10.90 17.09 -4.98
C LYS A 106 -11.04 17.57 -6.43
#